data_89de5fdd07a43c905e75e2c1155f9085
#
_entry.id   89de5fdd07a43c905e75e2c1155f9085
#
_cell.length_a   1.000
_cell.length_b   1.000
_cell.length_c   1.000
_cell.angle_alpha   90.00
_cell.angle_beta   90.00
_cell.angle_gamma   90.00
#
_symmetry.space_group_name_H-M   'P 1'
#
loop_
_entity.id
_entity.type
_entity.pdbx_description
1 polymer ?
#
loop_
_entity_poly.entity_id
_entity_poly.type
_entity_poly.pdbx_seq_one_letter_code
_entity_poly.pdbx_strand_id
1 'polypeptide(L)'
;MEKKLSTAFTDLLHCDYPIIAGPMFLVSDEKLVSSVSNAGGVGAMPSLNWRTTEDFRAAVRKVKNLTQKPFGVNLIVNKSNVRAGADLKVCVEEGVPLVITSLGNPKETIKAMHSVGGKVFCDVTTLDYAKKVEDLGADGLIAVSAGAGGHAGPTSPLVLLPY
;
A
#
# COMPACT_ATOMS: atom_id res chain seq x y z
N MET A 1 -14.03 7.79 -19.42
CA MET A 1 -12.81 8.60 -19.63
C MET A 1 -11.76 7.68 -20.22
N GLU A 2 -11.13 8.10 -21.29
CA GLU A 2 -10.05 7.33 -21.92
C GLU A 2 -8.84 7.26 -20.96
N LYS A 3 -8.27 6.07 -20.80
CA LYS A 3 -7.10 5.85 -19.94
C LYS A 3 -5.93 6.67 -20.48
N LYS A 4 -5.37 7.57 -19.72
CA LYS A 4 -4.30 8.46 -20.18
C LYS A 4 -2.95 7.75 -20.33
N LEU A 5 -2.73 6.65 -19.58
CA LEU A 5 -1.52 5.84 -19.67
C LEU A 5 -1.83 4.38 -19.34
N SER A 6 -1.46 3.43 -20.24
CA SER A 6 -1.63 2.00 -19.98
C SER A 6 -0.29 1.38 -19.61
N THR A 7 -0.21 0.83 -18.41
CA THR A 7 0.93 0.09 -17.86
C THR A 7 0.41 -1.09 -17.05
N ALA A 8 1.26 -2.07 -16.75
CA ALA A 8 0.90 -3.18 -15.86
C ALA A 8 0.33 -2.67 -14.51
N PHE A 9 0.89 -1.58 -13.97
CA PHE A 9 0.42 -0.95 -12.74
C PHE A 9 -1.00 -0.39 -12.88
N THR A 10 -1.26 0.42 -13.92
CA THR A 10 -2.58 1.02 -14.13
C THR A 10 -3.65 -0.01 -14.45
N ASP A 11 -3.27 -1.11 -15.12
CA ASP A 11 -4.16 -2.22 -15.42
C ASP A 11 -4.48 -3.02 -14.16
N LEU A 12 -3.48 -3.27 -13.31
CA LEU A 12 -3.63 -3.99 -12.06
C LEU A 12 -4.52 -3.26 -11.04
N LEU A 13 -4.34 -1.95 -10.90
CA LEU A 13 -5.01 -1.12 -9.88
C LEU A 13 -6.20 -0.33 -10.43
N HIS A 14 -6.47 -0.39 -11.75
CA HIS A 14 -7.57 0.34 -12.39
C HIS A 14 -7.52 1.86 -12.16
N CYS A 15 -6.32 2.45 -12.23
CA CYS A 15 -6.08 3.88 -12.11
C CYS A 15 -5.65 4.50 -13.45
N ASP A 16 -5.65 5.83 -13.56
CA ASP A 16 -5.34 6.53 -14.83
C ASP A 16 -3.83 6.75 -15.01
N TYR A 17 -3.08 6.86 -13.91
CA TYR A 17 -1.64 7.13 -13.89
C TYR A 17 -0.89 6.16 -12.98
N PRO A 18 0.31 5.70 -13.35
CA PRO A 18 1.12 4.79 -12.53
C PRO A 18 1.85 5.56 -11.41
N ILE A 19 1.08 6.21 -10.54
CA ILE A 19 1.58 7.06 -9.46
C ILE A 19 0.89 6.67 -8.16
N ILE A 20 1.68 6.36 -7.13
CA ILE A 20 1.20 6.23 -5.74
C ILE A 20 1.68 7.46 -4.96
N ALA A 21 0.77 8.16 -4.28
CA ALA A 21 1.18 9.06 -3.20
C ALA A 21 1.55 8.20 -1.99
N GLY A 22 2.83 8.20 -1.65
CA GLY A 22 3.37 7.40 -0.54
C GLY A 22 2.63 7.65 0.78
N PRO A 23 2.41 6.62 1.60
CA PRO A 23 1.75 6.76 2.88
C PRO A 23 2.64 7.52 3.87
N MET A 24 2.24 8.74 4.25
CA MET A 24 3.00 9.60 5.16
C MET A 24 2.34 9.62 6.53
N PHE A 25 3.13 9.28 7.57
CA PHE A 25 2.65 9.26 8.96
C PHE A 25 2.16 10.65 9.40
N LEU A 26 0.96 10.73 9.95
CA LEU A 26 0.24 11.92 10.39
C LEU A 26 -0.06 12.97 9.30
N VAL A 27 0.29 12.71 8.05
CA VAL A 27 0.05 13.65 6.93
C VAL A 27 -0.99 13.12 5.97
N SER A 28 -0.90 11.83 5.59
CA SER A 28 -1.85 11.21 4.66
C SER A 28 -3.18 10.95 5.37
N ASP A 29 -4.06 11.94 5.36
CA ASP A 29 -5.44 11.85 5.82
C ASP A 29 -6.39 11.41 4.70
N GLU A 30 -7.68 11.26 5.01
CA GLU A 30 -8.70 10.80 4.08
C GLU A 30 -8.90 11.76 2.90
N LYS A 31 -8.68 13.08 3.10
CA LYS A 31 -8.81 14.09 2.06
C LYS A 31 -7.65 13.98 1.07
N LEU A 32 -6.41 13.86 1.55
CA LEU A 32 -5.25 13.70 0.68
C LEU A 32 -5.38 12.42 -0.15
N VAL A 33 -5.69 11.29 0.50
CA VAL A 33 -5.86 10.00 -0.17
C VAL A 33 -6.93 10.07 -1.26
N SER A 34 -8.11 10.58 -0.94
CA SER A 34 -9.20 10.68 -1.92
C SER A 34 -8.91 11.67 -3.04
N SER A 35 -8.23 12.77 -2.76
CA SER A 35 -7.85 13.77 -3.77
C SER A 35 -6.88 13.19 -4.80
N VAL A 36 -5.86 12.45 -4.34
CA VAL A 36 -4.91 11.77 -5.24
C VAL A 36 -5.61 10.72 -6.08
N SER A 37 -6.47 9.91 -5.46
CA SER A 37 -7.22 8.87 -6.17
C SER A 37 -8.19 9.48 -7.20
N ASN A 38 -8.90 10.55 -6.86
CA ASN A 38 -9.79 11.26 -7.78
C ASN A 38 -9.04 11.96 -8.92
N ALA A 39 -7.75 12.32 -8.71
CA ALA A 39 -6.89 12.85 -9.76
C ALA A 39 -6.33 11.76 -10.70
N GLY A 40 -6.63 10.49 -10.44
CA GLY A 40 -6.26 9.36 -11.31
C GLY A 40 -5.01 8.59 -10.89
N GLY A 41 -4.36 8.96 -9.78
CA GLY A 41 -3.32 8.16 -9.13
C GLY A 41 -3.90 7.19 -8.10
N VAL A 42 -3.07 6.74 -7.16
CA VAL A 42 -3.47 5.94 -5.99
C VAL A 42 -3.00 6.66 -4.73
N GLY A 43 -3.93 7.21 -3.96
CA GLY A 43 -3.63 7.77 -2.65
C GLY A 43 -3.44 6.64 -1.62
N ALA A 44 -2.47 6.78 -0.72
CA ALA A 44 -2.25 5.78 0.32
C ALA A 44 -2.06 6.41 1.70
N MET A 45 -2.53 5.71 2.75
CA MET A 45 -2.46 6.15 4.14
C MET A 45 -1.94 5.05 5.06
N PRO A 46 -1.14 5.37 6.09
CA PRO A 46 -0.76 4.39 7.11
C PRO A 46 -1.94 4.08 8.04
N SER A 47 -2.16 2.81 8.39
CA SER A 47 -3.20 2.45 9.38
C SER A 47 -2.91 3.07 10.76
N LEU A 48 -1.64 3.28 11.08
CA LEU A 48 -1.19 3.84 12.36
C LEU A 48 -1.39 5.36 12.49
N ASN A 49 -1.94 6.05 11.49
CA ASN A 49 -2.36 7.46 11.63
C ASN A 49 -3.49 7.61 12.65
N TRP A 50 -4.24 6.56 12.89
CA TRP A 50 -5.33 6.52 13.87
C TRP A 50 -4.92 5.73 15.11
N ARG A 51 -5.38 6.18 16.27
CA ARG A 51 -4.98 5.56 17.55
C ARG A 51 -5.58 4.19 17.77
N THR A 52 -6.79 3.96 17.29
CA THR A 52 -7.50 2.68 17.44
C THR A 52 -7.82 2.06 16.07
N THR A 53 -8.08 0.76 16.05
CA THR A 53 -8.55 0.06 14.86
C THR A 53 -9.93 0.54 14.42
N GLU A 54 -10.77 0.96 15.35
CA GLU A 54 -12.10 1.53 15.09
C GLU A 54 -12.00 2.88 14.39
N ASP A 55 -11.12 3.77 14.84
CA ASP A 55 -10.86 5.06 14.19
C ASP A 55 -10.30 4.84 12.77
N PHE A 56 -9.38 3.87 12.62
CA PHE A 56 -8.86 3.49 11.31
C PHE A 56 -9.99 2.98 10.39
N ARG A 57 -10.88 2.13 10.89
CA ARG A 57 -12.06 1.67 10.12
C ARG A 57 -12.93 2.85 9.67
N ALA A 58 -13.19 3.78 10.58
CA ALA A 58 -13.96 4.97 10.25
C ALA A 58 -13.30 5.79 9.14
N ALA A 59 -11.97 5.93 9.17
CA ALA A 59 -11.19 6.60 8.13
C ALA A 59 -11.28 5.88 6.78
N VAL A 60 -11.16 4.55 6.74
CA VAL A 60 -11.33 3.77 5.50
C VAL A 60 -12.71 4.01 4.90
N ARG A 61 -13.77 3.96 5.70
CA ARG A 61 -15.14 4.25 5.25
C ARG A 61 -15.29 5.68 4.73
N LYS A 62 -14.62 6.64 5.38
CA LYS A 62 -14.63 8.04 4.93
C LYS A 62 -13.94 8.20 3.58
N VAL A 63 -12.80 7.54 3.33
CA VAL A 63 -12.17 7.51 2.00
C VAL A 63 -13.14 6.96 0.96
N LYS A 64 -13.81 5.83 1.23
CA LYS A 64 -14.80 5.20 0.32
C LYS A 64 -15.98 6.10 0.01
N ASN A 65 -16.36 6.99 0.93
CA ASN A 65 -17.40 8.00 0.68
C ASN A 65 -16.90 9.18 -0.17
N LEU A 66 -15.59 9.47 -0.15
CA LEU A 66 -14.97 10.59 -0.87
C LEU A 66 -14.49 10.23 -2.27
N THR A 67 -14.27 8.93 -2.54
CA THR A 67 -13.81 8.44 -3.84
C THR A 67 -14.34 7.05 -4.17
N GLN A 68 -14.58 6.81 -5.46
CA GLN A 68 -14.85 5.47 -6.01
C GLN A 68 -13.61 4.90 -6.72
N LYS A 69 -12.49 5.62 -6.66
CA LYS A 69 -11.22 5.24 -7.27
C LYS A 69 -10.37 4.40 -6.30
N PRO A 70 -9.41 3.61 -6.80
CA PRO A 70 -8.54 2.80 -5.95
C PRO A 70 -7.73 3.66 -5.00
N PHE A 71 -7.53 3.15 -3.79
CA PHE A 71 -6.67 3.73 -2.76
C PHE A 71 -5.91 2.63 -2.03
N GLY A 72 -4.86 2.99 -1.31
CA GLY A 72 -4.02 2.07 -0.57
C GLY A 72 -3.99 2.32 0.93
N VAL A 73 -3.70 1.25 1.68
CA VAL A 73 -3.41 1.29 3.11
C VAL A 73 -2.05 0.68 3.37
N ASN A 74 -1.19 1.38 4.09
CA ASN A 74 0.07 0.82 4.55
C ASN A 74 -0.11 0.14 5.92
N LEU A 75 0.32 -1.11 5.99
CA LEU A 75 0.37 -1.92 7.21
C LEU A 75 1.82 -2.23 7.57
N ILE A 76 2.23 -1.84 8.77
CA ILE A 76 3.47 -2.32 9.35
C ILE A 76 3.23 -3.73 9.90
N VAL A 77 3.82 -4.74 9.23
CA VAL A 77 3.59 -6.17 9.57
C VAL A 77 4.68 -6.75 10.48
N ASN A 78 5.40 -5.88 11.19
CA ASN A 78 6.37 -6.27 12.20
C ASN A 78 5.64 -6.78 13.46
N LYS A 79 6.24 -7.75 14.14
CA LYS A 79 5.72 -8.33 15.40
C LYS A 79 5.51 -7.31 16.51
N SER A 80 6.21 -6.17 16.48
CA SER A 80 6.00 -5.07 17.43
C SER A 80 4.68 -4.32 17.22
N ASN A 81 4.06 -4.43 16.04
CA ASN A 81 2.76 -3.83 15.78
C ASN A 81 1.64 -4.76 16.27
N VAL A 82 1.21 -4.58 17.50
CA VAL A 82 0.14 -5.39 18.13
C VAL A 82 -1.21 -5.26 17.42
N ARG A 83 -1.40 -4.22 16.59
CA ARG A 83 -2.62 -3.96 15.84
C ARG A 83 -2.64 -4.56 14.43
N ALA A 84 -1.50 -5.06 13.94
CA ALA A 84 -1.37 -5.49 12.54
C ALA A 84 -2.50 -6.44 12.10
N GLY A 85 -2.84 -7.44 12.92
CA GLY A 85 -3.91 -8.38 12.62
C GLY A 85 -5.31 -7.76 12.62
N ALA A 86 -5.60 -6.87 13.58
CA ALA A 86 -6.89 -6.18 13.66
C ALA A 86 -7.05 -5.18 12.50
N ASP A 87 -6.01 -4.44 12.16
CA ASP A 87 -6.03 -3.49 11.04
C ASP A 87 -6.12 -4.22 9.68
N LEU A 88 -5.44 -5.38 9.54
CA LEU A 88 -5.61 -6.24 8.36
C LEU A 88 -7.05 -6.72 8.21
N LYS A 89 -7.69 -7.14 9.30
CA LYS A 89 -9.10 -7.52 9.29
C LYS A 89 -10.00 -6.39 8.79
N VAL A 90 -9.73 -5.14 9.19
CA VAL A 90 -10.44 -3.97 8.65
C VAL A 90 -10.23 -3.85 7.14
N CYS A 91 -8.99 -3.99 6.64
CA CYS A 91 -8.73 -3.93 5.19
C CYS A 91 -9.53 -4.97 4.41
N VAL A 92 -9.61 -6.20 4.92
CA VAL A 92 -10.38 -7.30 4.31
C VAL A 92 -11.88 -7.00 4.33
N GLU A 93 -12.44 -6.67 5.51
CA GLU A 93 -13.87 -6.44 5.68
C GLU A 93 -14.40 -5.21 4.93
N GLU A 94 -13.58 -4.16 4.84
CA GLU A 94 -13.93 -2.95 4.11
C GLU A 94 -13.57 -3.01 2.62
N GLY A 95 -12.94 -4.09 2.14
CA GLY A 95 -12.59 -4.27 0.73
C GLY A 95 -11.57 -3.23 0.25
N VAL A 96 -10.51 -3.00 1.02
CA VAL A 96 -9.42 -2.08 0.62
C VAL A 96 -8.76 -2.61 -0.65
N PRO A 97 -8.65 -1.80 -1.74
CA PRO A 97 -8.13 -2.31 -3.01
C PRO A 97 -6.65 -2.68 -2.99
N LEU A 98 -5.84 -1.93 -2.26
CA LEU A 98 -4.39 -2.11 -2.17
C LEU A 98 -3.90 -2.04 -0.73
N VAL A 99 -3.13 -3.04 -0.30
CA VAL A 99 -2.35 -2.98 0.94
C VAL A 99 -0.87 -2.90 0.59
N ILE A 100 -0.16 -1.97 1.21
CA ILE A 100 1.31 -1.84 1.15
C ILE A 100 1.85 -2.38 2.47
N THR A 101 2.70 -3.41 2.43
CA THR A 101 3.29 -3.97 3.64
C THR A 101 4.70 -3.45 3.87
N SER A 102 5.00 -3.07 5.09
CA SER A 102 6.33 -2.61 5.51
C SER A 102 6.82 -3.38 6.74
N LEU A 103 8.14 -3.58 6.86
CA LEU A 103 8.84 -4.06 8.05
C LEU A 103 8.34 -5.41 8.60
N GLY A 104 8.47 -6.49 7.86
CA GLY A 104 8.13 -7.81 8.39
C GLY A 104 7.76 -8.85 7.32
N ASN A 105 7.06 -9.91 7.71
CA ASN A 105 6.68 -10.97 6.79
C ASN A 105 5.24 -10.74 6.29
N PRO A 106 5.01 -10.51 4.98
CA PRO A 106 3.69 -10.18 4.44
C PRO A 106 2.78 -11.41 4.20
N LYS A 107 3.23 -12.62 4.46
CA LYS A 107 2.55 -13.88 4.09
C LYS A 107 1.05 -13.89 4.44
N GLU A 108 0.72 -13.59 5.68
CA GLU A 108 -0.68 -13.59 6.13
C GLU A 108 -1.49 -12.46 5.49
N THR A 109 -0.86 -11.30 5.27
CA THR A 109 -1.49 -10.16 4.58
C THR A 109 -1.82 -10.51 3.13
N ILE A 110 -0.87 -11.09 2.41
CA ILE A 110 -1.07 -11.53 1.01
C ILE A 110 -2.24 -12.51 0.94
N LYS A 111 -2.21 -13.57 1.76
CA LYS A 111 -3.27 -14.58 1.80
C LYS A 111 -4.65 -13.96 2.09
N ALA A 112 -4.72 -13.10 3.09
CA ALA A 112 -5.98 -12.49 3.50
C ALA A 112 -6.53 -11.52 2.45
N MET A 113 -5.69 -10.66 1.88
CA MET A 113 -6.11 -9.70 0.86
C MET A 113 -6.53 -10.40 -0.44
N HIS A 114 -5.79 -11.41 -0.88
CA HIS A 114 -6.15 -12.19 -2.07
C HIS A 114 -7.50 -12.89 -1.92
N SER A 115 -7.89 -13.32 -0.72
CA SER A 115 -9.20 -13.96 -0.50
C SER A 115 -10.40 -13.07 -0.81
N VAL A 116 -10.17 -11.74 -0.88
CA VAL A 116 -11.20 -10.74 -1.21
C VAL A 116 -10.91 -9.96 -2.49
N GLY A 117 -9.93 -10.41 -3.28
CA GLY A 117 -9.54 -9.77 -4.55
C GLY A 117 -8.68 -8.51 -4.40
N GLY A 118 -8.26 -8.16 -3.19
CA GLY A 118 -7.34 -7.06 -2.93
C GLY A 118 -5.91 -7.36 -3.40
N LYS A 119 -5.12 -6.31 -3.61
CA LYS A 119 -3.72 -6.38 -4.04
C LYS A 119 -2.77 -6.08 -2.90
N VAL A 120 -1.57 -6.68 -2.95
CA VAL A 120 -0.53 -6.45 -1.94
C VAL A 120 0.78 -6.06 -2.61
N PHE A 121 1.28 -4.87 -2.27
CA PHE A 121 2.63 -4.42 -2.62
C PHE A 121 3.51 -4.52 -1.38
N CYS A 122 4.76 -4.90 -1.58
CA CYS A 122 5.72 -5.08 -0.49
C CYS A 122 6.88 -4.11 -0.61
N ASP A 123 7.15 -3.35 0.47
CA ASP A 123 8.37 -2.56 0.60
C ASP A 123 9.58 -3.49 0.68
N VAL A 124 10.55 -3.31 -0.22
CA VAL A 124 11.77 -4.12 -0.29
C VAL A 124 13.01 -3.22 -0.36
N THR A 125 14.05 -3.58 0.37
CA THR A 125 15.33 -2.87 0.41
C THR A 125 16.48 -3.67 -0.16
N THR A 126 16.27 -4.97 -0.42
CA THR A 126 17.28 -5.90 -0.94
C THR A 126 16.66 -6.82 -1.98
N LEU A 127 17.49 -7.32 -2.89
CA LEU A 127 17.08 -8.28 -3.91
C LEU A 127 16.60 -9.61 -3.30
N ASP A 128 17.27 -10.10 -2.27
CA ASP A 128 16.89 -11.36 -1.61
C ASP A 128 15.49 -11.26 -0.98
N TYR A 129 15.19 -10.11 -0.38
CA TYR A 129 13.86 -9.89 0.19
C TYR A 129 12.82 -9.69 -0.90
N ALA A 130 13.16 -9.04 -2.03
CA ALA A 130 12.30 -8.91 -3.19
C ALA A 130 11.87 -10.28 -3.73
N LYS A 131 12.84 -11.18 -4.00
CA LYS A 131 12.57 -12.57 -4.42
C LYS A 131 11.68 -13.32 -3.43
N LYS A 132 11.99 -13.17 -2.13
CA LYS A 132 11.21 -13.83 -1.07
C LYS A 132 9.74 -13.41 -1.06
N VAL A 133 9.43 -12.13 -1.20
CA VAL A 133 8.03 -11.66 -1.17
C VAL A 133 7.32 -11.95 -2.49
N GLU A 134 8.04 -11.98 -3.61
CA GLU A 134 7.54 -12.46 -4.90
C GLU A 134 7.10 -13.93 -4.81
N ASP A 135 7.96 -14.81 -4.24
CA ASP A 135 7.63 -16.23 -3.99
C ASP A 135 6.41 -16.41 -3.06
N LEU A 136 6.13 -15.43 -2.19
CA LEU A 136 4.94 -15.42 -1.35
C LEU A 136 3.68 -14.94 -2.09
N GLY A 137 3.81 -14.46 -3.33
CA GLY A 137 2.73 -14.02 -4.19
C GLY A 137 2.40 -12.53 -4.08
N ALA A 138 3.36 -11.67 -3.74
CA ALA A 138 3.15 -10.22 -3.80
C ALA A 138 2.76 -9.78 -5.21
N ASP A 139 1.77 -8.90 -5.34
CA ASP A 139 1.30 -8.37 -6.63
C ASP A 139 2.23 -7.26 -7.17
N GLY A 140 3.08 -6.69 -6.32
CA GLY A 140 4.06 -5.69 -6.71
C GLY A 140 5.10 -5.42 -5.62
N LEU A 141 6.19 -4.80 -6.01
CA LEU A 141 7.32 -4.44 -5.15
C LEU A 141 7.50 -2.92 -5.13
N ILE A 142 7.78 -2.38 -3.95
CA ILE A 142 8.20 -0.99 -3.78
C ILE A 142 9.68 -1.01 -3.40
N ALA A 143 10.55 -0.65 -4.34
CA ALA A 143 11.99 -0.60 -4.13
C ALA A 143 12.36 0.60 -3.25
N VAL A 144 12.45 0.36 -1.95
CA VAL A 144 12.81 1.38 -0.95
C VAL A 144 14.33 1.52 -0.92
N SER A 145 14.83 2.54 -1.58
CA SER A 145 16.24 2.76 -1.81
C SER A 145 16.80 3.96 -1.03
N ALA A 146 18.11 4.19 -1.13
CA ALA A 146 18.76 5.36 -0.56
C ALA A 146 18.14 6.64 -1.13
N GLY A 147 17.84 7.61 -0.27
CA GLY A 147 17.17 8.87 -0.63
C GLY A 147 15.63 8.81 -0.62
N ALA A 148 15.03 7.67 -0.29
CA ALA A 148 13.58 7.59 -0.09
C ALA A 148 13.15 8.48 1.08
N GLY A 149 11.97 9.09 0.96
CA GLY A 149 11.33 9.78 2.08
C GLY A 149 10.86 8.80 3.14
N GLY A 150 11.04 9.09 4.43
CA GLY A 150 10.71 8.18 5.52
C GLY A 150 11.75 7.08 5.71
N HIS A 151 11.29 5.83 5.88
CA HIS A 151 12.19 4.67 5.94
C HIS A 151 12.91 4.49 4.60
N ALA A 152 14.24 4.45 4.64
CA ALA A 152 15.08 4.32 3.46
C ALA A 152 15.92 3.04 3.51
N GLY A 153 16.20 2.46 2.36
CA GLY A 153 17.16 1.38 2.21
C GLY A 153 18.59 1.92 2.02
N PRO A 154 19.59 1.08 2.21
CA PRO A 154 21.00 1.49 2.05
C PRO A 154 21.45 1.55 0.58
N THR A 155 20.72 0.92 -0.33
CA THR A 155 21.12 0.73 -1.72
C THR A 155 20.60 1.87 -2.60
N SER A 156 21.46 2.40 -3.48
CA SER A 156 21.04 3.39 -4.47
C SER A 156 19.96 2.84 -5.41
N PRO A 157 18.96 3.65 -5.82
CA PRO A 157 17.95 3.20 -6.78
C PRO A 157 18.57 2.80 -8.12
N LEU A 158 19.68 3.41 -8.52
CA LEU A 158 20.39 3.07 -9.76
C LEU A 158 21.04 1.67 -9.73
N VAL A 159 21.17 1.09 -8.52
CA VAL A 159 21.69 -0.26 -8.32
C VAL A 159 20.56 -1.24 -8.05
N LEU A 160 19.58 -0.87 -7.20
CA LEU A 160 18.50 -1.76 -6.77
C LEU A 160 17.48 -2.04 -7.89
N LEU A 161 17.12 -1.05 -8.71
CA LEU A 161 16.07 -1.18 -9.72
C LEU A 161 16.43 -2.04 -10.94
N PRO A 162 17.71 -2.07 -11.44
CA PRO A 162 18.05 -2.90 -12.59
C PRO A 162 18.08 -4.41 -12.33
N TYR A 163 18.05 -4.86 -11.08
CA TYR A 163 18.03 -6.26 -10.72
C TYR A 163 16.62 -6.83 -10.56
#